data_ebbead88b44d6f6557c0498bc6083017
#
_entry.id   ebbead88b44d6f6557c0498bc6083017
#
_cell.length_a   1.000
_cell.length_b   1.000
_cell.length_c   1.000
_cell.angle_alpha   90.00
_cell.angle_beta   90.00
_cell.angle_gamma   90.00
#
_symmetry.space_group_name_H-M   'P 1'
#
loop_
_entity.id
_entity.type
_entity.pdbx_description
1 polymer ?
#
loop_
_entity_poly.entity_id
_entity_poly.type
_entity_poly.pdbx_seq_one_letter_code
_entity_poly.pdbx_strand_id
1 'polypeptide(L)'
;MKPKARVIKLLSGESLDPPAISLWRHFYHREGTAKDLASAMVDWQRKWSWDFVKVNPRASYHVEGWGAKFQASTEELKKPVQTLVPVHGPDALLRLKPLPPDEGPLGEQMASLRLIREALDKDIFMVETVFTPLSVVADLCENDEAFGKLLKREKKAVKLALEVVAETFKRFGRECLDAGADGIFLATTDWGMRKNITEGEYREFGRPYDLEVLEGVKGADFNILHVCKAEDLLNSLLDYPVQALSWDPTEPTNPRLTEVGSKTDKVLIGGLNFRKTLLGPSPEAVQREADAALSATGGKGFILAAGCTIYPETPDENIRAAEAVRHKSQL
;
A
#
# COMPACT_ATOMS: atom_id res chain seq x y z
N MET A 1 -23.23 -4.24 11.67
CA MET A 1 -22.14 -3.40 12.25
C MET A 1 -21.54 -2.55 11.14
N LYS A 2 -21.19 -1.26 11.41
CA LYS A 2 -20.57 -0.37 10.42
C LYS A 2 -19.11 -0.76 10.13
N PRO A 3 -18.58 -0.50 8.94
CA PRO A 3 -17.22 -0.91 8.54
C PRO A 3 -16.13 -0.50 9.53
N LYS A 4 -16.08 0.77 9.94
CA LYS A 4 -15.09 1.27 10.90
C LYS A 4 -15.13 0.51 12.22
N ALA A 5 -16.32 0.24 12.76
CA ALA A 5 -16.50 -0.52 13.99
C ALA A 5 -16.02 -1.98 13.86
N ARG A 6 -16.15 -2.58 12.66
CA ARG A 6 -15.62 -3.92 12.38
C ARG A 6 -14.10 -3.95 12.43
N VAL A 7 -13.44 -2.98 11.78
CA VAL A 7 -11.98 -2.88 11.83
C VAL A 7 -11.49 -2.61 13.25
N ILE A 8 -12.15 -1.71 14.01
CA ILE A 8 -11.79 -1.42 15.43
C ILE A 8 -11.84 -2.71 16.28
N LYS A 9 -12.85 -3.57 16.09
CA LYS A 9 -12.91 -4.86 16.79
C LYS A 9 -11.69 -5.74 16.47
N LEU A 10 -11.28 -5.80 15.22
CA LEU A 10 -10.08 -6.57 14.84
C LEU A 10 -8.82 -5.99 15.46
N LEU A 11 -8.70 -4.66 15.52
CA LEU A 11 -7.59 -3.96 16.18
C LEU A 11 -7.55 -4.24 17.69
N SER A 12 -8.69 -4.54 18.31
CA SER A 12 -8.79 -4.96 19.72
C SER A 12 -8.51 -6.46 19.91
N GLY A 13 -8.14 -7.19 18.87
CA GLY A 13 -7.85 -8.62 18.92
C GLY A 13 -9.09 -9.52 18.96
N GLU A 14 -10.28 -8.97 18.68
CA GLU A 14 -11.52 -9.74 18.58
C GLU A 14 -11.64 -10.43 17.22
N SER A 15 -12.49 -11.45 17.13
CA SER A 15 -12.89 -12.06 15.86
C SER A 15 -14.14 -11.37 15.29
N LEU A 16 -14.33 -11.50 14.00
CA LEU A 16 -15.53 -11.04 13.31
C LEU A 16 -16.26 -12.19 12.62
N ASP A 17 -17.57 -12.19 12.78
CA ASP A 17 -18.50 -12.97 11.98
C ASP A 17 -19.62 -12.04 11.47
N PRO A 18 -19.75 -11.89 10.15
CA PRO A 18 -18.88 -12.36 9.08
C PRO A 18 -17.51 -11.67 9.05
N PRO A 19 -16.49 -12.29 8.42
CA PRO A 19 -15.11 -11.76 8.35
C PRO A 19 -15.02 -10.43 7.59
N ALA A 20 -14.02 -9.61 7.92
CA ALA A 20 -13.73 -8.38 7.20
C ALA A 20 -13.01 -8.67 5.87
N ILE A 21 -13.29 -7.86 4.85
CA ILE A 21 -12.65 -7.94 3.54
C ILE A 21 -12.48 -6.55 2.92
N SER A 22 -11.34 -6.32 2.28
CA SER A 22 -11.10 -5.15 1.44
C SER A 22 -10.19 -5.50 0.27
N LEU A 23 -10.56 -5.04 -0.92
CA LEU A 23 -9.75 -5.15 -2.13
C LEU A 23 -9.57 -3.76 -2.75
N TRP A 24 -8.42 -3.53 -3.36
CA TRP A 24 -8.06 -2.26 -4.00
C TRP A 24 -7.37 -2.49 -5.34
N ARG A 25 -7.57 -1.53 -6.27
CA ARG A 25 -7.00 -1.57 -7.62
C ARG A 25 -6.66 -0.18 -8.13
N HIS A 26 -5.89 -0.12 -9.21
CA HIS A 26 -5.71 1.08 -9.99
C HIS A 26 -6.87 1.31 -10.97
N PHE A 27 -7.09 2.59 -11.31
CA PHE A 27 -8.06 3.06 -12.30
C PHE A 27 -7.33 3.93 -13.33
N TYR A 28 -6.35 3.37 -14.02
CA TYR A 28 -5.35 4.08 -14.81
C TYR A 28 -5.88 5.25 -15.64
N HIS A 29 -7.06 5.09 -16.26
CA HIS A 29 -7.73 6.14 -17.05
C HIS A 29 -8.47 7.20 -16.20
N ARG A 30 -8.56 7.01 -14.89
CA ARG A 30 -9.27 7.88 -13.93
C ARG A 30 -8.38 8.33 -12.76
N GLU A 31 -7.07 8.25 -12.91
CA GLU A 31 -6.10 8.66 -11.85
C GLU A 31 -5.39 9.98 -12.20
N GLY A 32 -5.77 10.63 -13.30
CA GLY A 32 -5.08 11.80 -13.83
C GLY A 32 -5.38 13.10 -13.09
N THR A 33 -6.52 13.20 -12.41
CA THR A 33 -6.90 14.37 -11.62
C THR A 33 -7.47 13.99 -10.27
N ALA A 34 -7.43 14.91 -9.31
CA ALA A 34 -8.00 14.72 -7.98
C ALA A 34 -9.48 14.30 -8.03
N LYS A 35 -10.27 14.92 -8.92
CA LYS A 35 -11.69 14.64 -9.08
C LYS A 35 -11.96 13.27 -9.66
N ASP A 36 -11.20 12.88 -10.69
CA ASP A 36 -11.38 11.58 -11.34
C ASP A 36 -10.99 10.44 -10.41
N LEU A 37 -9.85 10.57 -9.71
CA LEU A 37 -9.44 9.60 -8.70
C LEU A 37 -10.49 9.48 -7.58
N ALA A 38 -10.97 10.60 -7.04
CA ALA A 38 -11.97 10.58 -5.99
C ALA A 38 -13.26 9.88 -6.45
N SER A 39 -13.75 10.21 -7.66
CA SER A 39 -14.92 9.53 -8.22
C SER A 39 -14.69 8.03 -8.39
N ALA A 40 -13.52 7.61 -8.90
CA ALA A 40 -13.20 6.19 -9.08
C ALA A 40 -13.16 5.42 -7.75
N MET A 41 -12.54 6.01 -6.72
CA MET A 41 -12.44 5.40 -5.38
C MET A 41 -13.81 5.28 -4.71
N VAL A 42 -14.65 6.31 -4.81
CA VAL A 42 -16.01 6.32 -4.26
C VAL A 42 -16.91 5.32 -4.98
N ASP A 43 -16.86 5.25 -6.31
CA ASP A 43 -17.60 4.28 -7.11
C ASP A 43 -17.21 2.85 -6.73
N TRP A 44 -15.92 2.58 -6.55
CA TRP A 44 -15.40 1.29 -6.13
C TRP A 44 -15.91 0.89 -4.75
N GLN A 45 -15.87 1.81 -3.80
CA GLN A 45 -16.39 1.58 -2.46
C GLN A 45 -17.91 1.34 -2.46
N ARG A 46 -18.66 2.11 -3.23
CA ARG A 46 -20.13 1.93 -3.36
C ARG A 46 -20.51 0.60 -3.99
N LYS A 47 -19.72 0.16 -4.99
CA LYS A 47 -19.97 -1.12 -5.67
C LYS A 47 -19.77 -2.34 -4.76
N TRP A 48 -18.76 -2.30 -3.88
CA TRP A 48 -18.30 -3.47 -3.15
C TRP A 48 -18.45 -3.37 -1.63
N SER A 49 -18.68 -2.19 -1.08
CA SER A 49 -18.86 -1.95 0.37
C SER A 49 -17.72 -2.50 1.24
N TRP A 50 -16.47 -2.23 0.88
CA TRP A 50 -15.29 -2.69 1.61
C TRP A 50 -15.27 -2.23 3.07
N ASP A 51 -14.59 -2.99 3.94
CA ASP A 51 -14.47 -2.66 5.36
C ASP A 51 -13.53 -1.48 5.63
N PHE A 52 -12.60 -1.20 4.71
CA PHE A 52 -11.84 0.05 4.67
C PHE A 52 -11.50 0.42 3.22
N VAL A 53 -11.18 1.68 2.99
CA VAL A 53 -10.73 2.18 1.70
C VAL A 53 -9.23 2.44 1.75
N LYS A 54 -8.47 1.71 0.94
CA LYS A 54 -7.10 2.08 0.60
C LYS A 54 -7.14 2.95 -0.65
N VAL A 55 -6.79 4.23 -0.52
CA VAL A 55 -6.69 5.13 -1.66
C VAL A 55 -5.51 4.72 -2.52
N ASN A 56 -5.76 4.47 -3.80
CA ASN A 56 -4.76 4.13 -4.80
C ASN A 56 -4.50 5.32 -5.71
N PRO A 57 -3.56 6.21 -5.40
CA PRO A 57 -3.15 7.28 -6.30
C PRO A 57 -2.51 6.71 -7.56
N ARG A 58 -2.36 7.54 -8.59
CA ARG A 58 -1.52 7.13 -9.73
C ARG A 58 -0.12 6.72 -9.24
N ALA A 59 0.40 5.63 -9.81
CA ALA A 59 1.63 5.01 -9.31
C ALA A 59 2.91 5.86 -9.49
N SER A 60 2.79 7.10 -9.98
CA SER A 60 3.88 8.04 -10.26
C SER A 60 3.87 9.28 -9.35
N TYR A 61 2.78 9.52 -8.61
CA TYR A 61 2.58 10.76 -7.85
C TYR A 61 3.75 11.08 -6.90
N HIS A 62 4.37 10.05 -6.35
CA HIS A 62 5.41 10.11 -5.33
C HIS A 62 6.79 10.51 -5.88
N VAL A 63 6.97 10.57 -7.20
CA VAL A 63 8.25 10.94 -7.85
C VAL A 63 8.13 12.15 -8.79
N GLU A 64 6.91 12.50 -9.22
CA GLU A 64 6.68 13.59 -10.18
C GLU A 64 7.16 14.94 -9.66
N GLY A 65 7.00 15.23 -8.36
CA GLY A 65 7.45 16.48 -7.74
C GLY A 65 8.96 16.71 -7.85
N TRP A 66 9.77 15.65 -7.96
CA TRP A 66 11.21 15.73 -8.21
C TRP A 66 11.58 15.66 -9.69
N GLY A 67 10.60 15.79 -10.58
CA GLY A 67 10.83 15.95 -12.01
C GLY A 67 10.66 14.69 -12.86
N ALA A 68 10.28 13.55 -12.29
CA ALA A 68 9.88 12.40 -13.08
C ALA A 68 8.65 12.75 -13.93
N LYS A 69 8.62 12.31 -15.19
CA LYS A 69 7.48 12.56 -16.08
C LYS A 69 6.88 11.26 -16.58
N PHE A 70 5.56 11.27 -16.71
CA PHE A 70 4.80 10.12 -17.19
C PHE A 70 3.81 10.55 -18.26
N GLN A 71 3.63 9.71 -19.24
CA GLN A 71 2.49 9.80 -20.14
C GLN A 71 1.31 9.13 -19.47
N ALA A 72 0.28 9.91 -19.16
CA ALA A 72 -0.95 9.42 -18.55
C ALA A 72 -1.63 8.38 -19.47
N SER A 73 -2.33 7.42 -18.86
CA SER A 73 -3.12 6.45 -19.60
C SER A 73 -4.53 6.97 -19.84
N THR A 74 -5.03 6.76 -21.04
CA THR A 74 -6.45 6.93 -21.39
C THR A 74 -7.21 5.61 -21.44
N GLU A 75 -6.52 4.49 -21.20
CA GLU A 75 -7.04 3.13 -21.26
C GLU A 75 -7.07 2.51 -19.85
N GLU A 76 -8.16 1.83 -19.50
CA GLU A 76 -8.36 1.24 -18.17
C GLU A 76 -7.27 0.22 -17.80
N LEU A 77 -6.85 -0.57 -18.78
CA LEU A 77 -5.96 -1.71 -18.55
C LEU A 77 -4.47 -1.37 -18.78
N LYS A 78 -4.17 -0.16 -19.21
CA LYS A 78 -2.82 0.24 -19.57
C LYS A 78 -2.22 1.18 -18.55
N LYS A 79 -1.08 0.80 -17.98
CA LYS A 79 -0.34 1.65 -17.05
C LYS A 79 0.21 2.90 -17.72
N PRO A 80 0.31 4.03 -16.99
CA PRO A 80 1.12 5.18 -17.40
C PRO A 80 2.57 4.76 -17.69
N VAL A 81 3.18 5.41 -18.68
CA VAL A 81 4.56 5.12 -19.11
C VAL A 81 5.48 6.24 -18.67
N GLN A 82 6.56 5.92 -17.96
CA GLN A 82 7.57 6.91 -17.60
C GLN A 82 8.33 7.40 -18.84
N THR A 83 8.43 8.71 -19.00
CA THR A 83 9.07 9.36 -20.15
C THR A 83 10.32 10.15 -19.78
N LEU A 84 10.49 10.47 -18.50
CA LEU A 84 11.68 11.13 -17.97
C LEU A 84 12.02 10.62 -16.58
N VAL A 85 13.29 10.27 -16.40
CA VAL A 85 13.89 9.87 -15.13
C VAL A 85 14.79 11.02 -14.65
N PRO A 86 14.63 11.52 -13.40
CA PRO A 86 15.39 12.70 -12.94
C PRO A 86 16.78 12.38 -12.40
N VAL A 87 17.06 11.14 -11.96
CA VAL A 87 18.32 10.78 -11.29
C VAL A 87 19.17 9.87 -12.16
N HIS A 88 20.26 10.41 -12.69
CA HIS A 88 21.25 9.69 -13.50
C HIS A 88 22.62 9.53 -12.79
N GLY A 89 22.74 9.92 -11.52
CA GLY A 89 23.97 9.82 -10.77
C GLY A 89 23.92 10.52 -9.40
N PRO A 90 25.00 10.48 -8.61
CA PRO A 90 25.02 10.97 -7.24
C PRO A 90 24.75 12.48 -7.12
N ASP A 91 25.22 13.27 -8.07
CA ASP A 91 24.98 14.73 -8.07
C ASP A 91 23.50 15.09 -8.18
N ALA A 92 22.68 14.25 -8.86
CA ALA A 92 21.25 14.46 -8.92
C ALA A 92 20.58 14.17 -7.57
N LEU A 93 21.02 13.13 -6.85
CA LEU A 93 20.58 12.83 -5.49
C LEU A 93 20.88 13.99 -4.52
N LEU A 94 22.08 14.57 -4.60
CA LEU A 94 22.49 15.69 -3.75
C LEU A 94 21.72 16.99 -4.01
N ARG A 95 21.04 17.11 -5.15
CA ARG A 95 20.23 18.28 -5.50
C ARG A 95 18.77 18.16 -5.07
N LEU A 96 18.31 16.98 -4.64
CA LEU A 96 16.95 16.82 -4.15
C LEU A 96 16.69 17.79 -2.99
N LYS A 97 15.45 18.30 -2.93
CA LYS A 97 14.98 19.17 -1.85
C LYS A 97 13.64 18.64 -1.35
N PRO A 98 13.30 18.84 -0.08
CA PRO A 98 11.97 18.51 0.41
C PRO A 98 10.89 19.23 -0.39
N LEU A 99 9.82 18.51 -0.71
CA LEU A 99 8.67 19.07 -1.43
C LEU A 99 7.65 19.62 -0.42
N PRO A 100 6.95 20.70 -0.77
CA PRO A 100 5.78 21.14 -0.02
C PRO A 100 4.66 20.09 -0.19
N PRO A 101 3.98 19.68 0.91
CA PRO A 101 2.99 18.61 0.86
C PRO A 101 1.66 19.03 0.21
N ASP A 102 1.41 20.32 0.06
CA ASP A 102 0.18 20.93 -0.45
C ASP A 102 0.29 21.46 -1.89
N GLU A 103 1.44 21.24 -2.54
CA GLU A 103 1.68 21.70 -3.92
C GLU A 103 1.91 20.53 -4.88
N GLY A 104 1.73 20.81 -6.18
CA GLY A 104 2.01 19.87 -7.26
C GLY A 104 1.29 18.52 -7.09
N PRO A 105 1.94 17.41 -7.41
CA PRO A 105 1.34 16.07 -7.31
C PRO A 105 0.89 15.68 -5.88
N LEU A 106 1.61 16.14 -4.85
CA LEU A 106 1.23 15.90 -3.45
C LEU A 106 -0.02 16.69 -3.08
N GLY A 107 -0.09 17.99 -3.47
CA GLY A 107 -1.27 18.83 -3.27
C GLY A 107 -2.51 18.32 -4.02
N GLU A 108 -2.32 17.77 -5.23
CA GLU A 108 -3.39 17.11 -5.97
C GLU A 108 -3.92 15.89 -5.20
N GLN A 109 -3.03 15.11 -4.58
CA GLN A 109 -3.43 13.97 -3.75
C GLN A 109 -4.19 14.41 -2.50
N MET A 110 -3.78 15.52 -1.86
CA MET A 110 -4.55 16.14 -0.76
C MET A 110 -5.96 16.53 -1.19
N ALA A 111 -6.09 17.12 -2.38
CA ALA A 111 -7.41 17.45 -2.93
C ALA A 111 -8.26 16.19 -3.16
N SER A 112 -7.66 15.11 -3.67
CA SER A 112 -8.34 13.81 -3.83
C SER A 112 -8.86 13.27 -2.50
N LEU A 113 -8.05 13.28 -1.44
CA LEU A 113 -8.43 12.78 -0.11
C LEU A 113 -9.62 13.54 0.46
N ARG A 114 -9.62 14.87 0.36
CA ARG A 114 -10.74 15.69 0.83
C ARG A 114 -12.03 15.36 0.09
N LEU A 115 -11.97 15.22 -1.24
CA LEU A 115 -13.13 14.85 -2.07
C LEU A 115 -13.63 13.41 -1.75
N ILE A 116 -12.72 12.47 -1.55
CA ILE A 116 -13.08 11.11 -1.17
C ILE A 116 -13.75 11.13 0.21
N ARG A 117 -13.14 11.80 1.19
CA ARG A 117 -13.69 11.87 2.56
C ARG A 117 -15.07 12.54 2.62
N GLU A 118 -15.28 13.60 1.84
CA GLU A 118 -16.59 14.25 1.73
C GLU A 118 -17.68 13.33 1.18
N ALA A 119 -17.32 12.46 0.21
CA ALA A 119 -18.26 11.56 -0.46
C ALA A 119 -18.47 10.20 0.22
N LEU A 120 -17.53 9.79 1.11
CA LEU A 120 -17.62 8.56 1.89
C LEU A 120 -18.31 8.77 3.23
N ASP A 121 -18.98 7.70 3.71
CA ASP A 121 -19.43 7.64 5.10
C ASP A 121 -18.20 7.75 6.04
N LYS A 122 -18.30 8.61 7.06
CA LYS A 122 -17.26 8.76 8.11
C LYS A 122 -17.03 7.50 8.94
N ASP A 123 -17.95 6.55 8.87
CA ASP A 123 -17.86 5.24 9.49
C ASP A 123 -17.09 4.21 8.62
N ILE A 124 -16.30 4.69 7.65
CA ILE A 124 -15.38 3.87 6.84
C ILE A 124 -13.96 4.41 7.04
N PHE A 125 -13.03 3.56 7.46
CA PHE A 125 -11.61 3.92 7.49
C PHE A 125 -11.09 4.18 6.08
N MET A 126 -10.32 5.26 5.93
CA MET A 126 -9.63 5.62 4.70
C MET A 126 -8.14 5.78 4.98
N VAL A 127 -7.30 5.05 4.26
CA VAL A 127 -5.84 5.14 4.37
C VAL A 127 -5.23 5.58 3.05
N GLU A 128 -4.28 6.54 3.12
CA GLU A 128 -3.54 6.99 1.94
C GLU A 128 -2.35 6.09 1.65
N THR A 129 -2.08 5.80 0.39
CA THR A 129 -0.88 5.06 0.00
C THR A 129 0.33 5.97 -0.02
N VAL A 130 1.29 5.68 0.82
CA VAL A 130 2.61 6.33 0.89
C VAL A 130 3.69 5.28 0.63
N PHE A 131 4.67 5.59 -0.20
CA PHE A 131 5.79 4.68 -0.45
C PHE A 131 6.95 4.95 0.52
N THR A 132 7.67 3.90 0.88
CA THR A 132 8.87 4.03 1.72
C THR A 132 9.92 4.91 1.05
N PRO A 133 10.68 5.73 1.80
CA PRO A 133 11.70 6.61 1.22
C PRO A 133 12.70 5.88 0.33
N LEU A 134 13.08 4.65 0.71
CA LEU A 134 13.98 3.83 -0.10
C LEU A 134 13.38 3.48 -1.48
N SER A 135 12.10 3.12 -1.51
CA SER A 135 11.37 2.88 -2.76
C SER A 135 11.27 4.13 -3.62
N VAL A 136 10.96 5.28 -3.02
CA VAL A 136 10.88 6.56 -3.74
C VAL A 136 12.21 6.96 -4.36
N VAL A 137 13.32 6.86 -3.62
CA VAL A 137 14.65 7.18 -4.17
C VAL A 137 15.03 6.22 -5.30
N ALA A 138 14.68 4.94 -5.18
CA ALA A 138 14.88 3.96 -6.24
C ALA A 138 14.05 4.30 -7.50
N ASP A 139 12.78 4.66 -7.34
CA ASP A 139 11.87 5.01 -8.44
C ASP A 139 12.24 6.35 -9.13
N LEU A 140 13.05 7.19 -8.49
CA LEU A 140 13.66 8.37 -9.11
C LEU A 140 14.85 8.01 -10.02
N CYS A 141 15.42 6.81 -9.88
CA CYS A 141 16.55 6.33 -10.66
C CYS A 141 16.10 5.60 -11.93
N GLU A 142 17.05 5.40 -12.84
CA GLU A 142 16.80 4.79 -14.16
C GLU A 142 16.21 3.36 -14.07
N ASN A 143 16.70 2.59 -13.11
CA ASN A 143 16.25 1.23 -12.81
C ASN A 143 16.88 0.72 -11.50
N ASP A 144 16.47 -0.43 -11.03
CA ASP A 144 16.98 -1.07 -9.80
C ASP A 144 18.48 -1.32 -9.84
N GLU A 145 19.06 -1.66 -10.99
CA GLU A 145 20.51 -1.88 -11.13
C GLU A 145 21.30 -0.57 -10.93
N ALA A 146 20.83 0.52 -11.52
CA ALA A 146 21.44 1.85 -11.37
C ALA A 146 21.37 2.30 -9.91
N PHE A 147 20.23 2.18 -9.27
CA PHE A 147 20.08 2.51 -7.86
C PHE A 147 20.93 1.59 -6.95
N GLY A 148 20.98 0.29 -7.20
CA GLY A 148 21.83 -0.65 -6.47
C GLY A 148 23.32 -0.31 -6.54
N LYS A 149 23.79 0.21 -7.69
CA LYS A 149 25.17 0.74 -7.82
C LYS A 149 25.37 1.99 -6.96
N LEU A 150 24.44 2.93 -6.96
CA LEU A 150 24.48 4.13 -6.11
C LEU A 150 24.47 3.76 -4.63
N LEU A 151 23.60 2.87 -4.21
CA LEU A 151 23.51 2.39 -2.83
C LEU A 151 24.83 1.83 -2.30
N LYS A 152 25.57 1.11 -3.15
CA LYS A 152 26.85 0.50 -2.78
C LYS A 152 28.02 1.49 -2.79
N ARG A 153 28.06 2.42 -3.75
CA ARG A 153 29.22 3.25 -4.03
C ARG A 153 29.09 4.67 -3.49
N GLU A 154 27.88 5.20 -3.40
CA GLU A 154 27.56 6.59 -3.12
C GLU A 154 26.68 6.74 -1.87
N LYS A 155 26.98 5.95 -0.82
CA LYS A 155 26.18 5.85 0.41
C LYS A 155 25.79 7.21 1.00
N LYS A 156 26.71 8.19 0.97
CA LYS A 156 26.44 9.52 1.51
C LYS A 156 25.37 10.26 0.71
N ALA A 157 25.43 10.22 -0.62
CA ALA A 157 24.44 10.86 -1.48
C ALA A 157 23.07 10.20 -1.33
N VAL A 158 23.05 8.86 -1.27
CA VAL A 158 21.82 8.10 -1.04
C VAL A 158 21.19 8.46 0.31
N LYS A 159 21.96 8.51 1.41
CA LYS A 159 21.42 8.87 2.74
C LYS A 159 20.83 10.28 2.76
N LEU A 160 21.49 11.26 2.15
CA LEU A 160 20.96 12.62 2.06
C LEU A 160 19.66 12.67 1.23
N ALA A 161 19.57 11.91 0.15
CA ALA A 161 18.34 11.79 -0.62
C ALA A 161 17.20 11.14 0.20
N LEU A 162 17.51 10.09 0.97
CA LEU A 162 16.56 9.43 1.86
C LEU A 162 16.05 10.37 2.96
N GLU A 163 16.91 11.20 3.54
CA GLU A 163 16.53 12.24 4.52
C GLU A 163 15.53 13.24 3.91
N VAL A 164 15.82 13.72 2.70
CA VAL A 164 14.93 14.65 1.96
C VAL A 164 13.57 14.04 1.68
N VAL A 165 13.55 12.79 1.23
CA VAL A 165 12.31 12.06 0.91
C VAL A 165 11.53 11.74 2.18
N ALA A 166 12.20 11.30 3.25
CA ALA A 166 11.55 11.01 4.53
C ALA A 166 10.90 12.26 5.13
N GLU A 167 11.60 13.40 5.13
CA GLU A 167 11.03 14.68 5.60
C GLU A 167 9.80 15.08 4.77
N THR A 168 9.86 14.91 3.44
CA THR A 168 8.72 15.18 2.55
C THR A 168 7.51 14.34 2.94
N PHE A 169 7.69 13.02 3.02
CA PHE A 169 6.55 12.11 3.28
C PHE A 169 6.10 12.09 4.73
N LYS A 170 6.95 12.44 5.68
CA LYS A 170 6.54 12.71 7.07
C LYS A 170 5.55 13.88 7.14
N ARG A 171 5.85 14.99 6.45
CA ARG A 171 4.95 16.15 6.37
C ARG A 171 3.70 15.82 5.59
N PHE A 172 3.84 15.17 4.45
CA PHE A 172 2.71 14.71 3.63
C PHE A 172 1.79 13.77 4.41
N GLY A 173 2.32 12.81 5.17
CA GLY A 173 1.52 11.91 6.02
C GLY A 173 0.67 12.69 7.04
N ARG A 174 1.21 13.72 7.66
CA ARG A 174 0.46 14.59 8.58
C ARG A 174 -0.69 15.30 7.87
N GLU A 175 -0.40 15.90 6.74
CA GLU A 175 -1.42 16.57 5.91
C GLU A 175 -2.49 15.59 5.41
N CYS A 176 -2.15 14.30 5.17
CA CYS A 176 -3.15 13.28 4.86
C CYS A 176 -4.17 13.10 5.98
N LEU A 177 -3.72 13.09 7.25
CA LEU A 177 -4.63 13.00 8.41
C LEU A 177 -5.53 14.24 8.48
N ASP A 178 -4.97 15.44 8.27
CA ASP A 178 -5.73 16.70 8.25
C ASP A 178 -6.71 16.75 7.06
N ALA A 179 -6.41 16.06 5.97
CA ALA A 179 -7.32 15.90 4.82
C ALA A 179 -8.41 14.82 5.05
N GLY A 180 -8.42 14.15 6.21
CA GLY A 180 -9.45 13.19 6.62
C GLY A 180 -9.09 11.72 6.42
N ALA A 181 -7.82 11.40 6.14
CA ALA A 181 -7.35 10.01 6.21
C ALA A 181 -7.28 9.55 7.69
N ASP A 182 -7.58 8.29 7.93
CA ASP A 182 -7.49 7.68 9.27
C ASP A 182 -6.09 7.08 9.52
N GLY A 183 -5.20 7.14 8.53
CA GLY A 183 -3.83 6.65 8.58
C GLY A 183 -3.24 6.53 7.18
N ILE A 184 -2.07 5.88 7.09
CA ILE A 184 -1.39 5.60 5.83
C ILE A 184 -1.20 4.10 5.59
N PHE A 185 -1.13 3.74 4.33
CA PHE A 185 -0.67 2.45 3.83
C PHE A 185 0.77 2.63 3.35
N LEU A 186 1.74 2.45 4.27
CA LEU A 186 3.16 2.60 3.96
C LEU A 186 3.64 1.37 3.20
N ALA A 187 4.00 1.54 1.93
CA ALA A 187 4.32 0.45 1.04
C ALA A 187 5.80 0.41 0.65
N THR A 188 6.44 -0.73 0.85
CA THR A 188 7.67 -1.05 0.12
C THR A 188 7.30 -1.43 -1.32
N THR A 189 8.23 -1.19 -2.24
CA THR A 189 8.14 -1.74 -3.61
C THR A 189 9.18 -2.86 -3.78
N ASP A 190 9.90 -2.88 -4.88
CA ASP A 190 10.95 -3.87 -5.16
C ASP A 190 12.12 -3.81 -4.15
N TRP A 191 12.25 -2.72 -3.38
CA TRP A 191 13.27 -2.52 -2.34
C TRP A 191 12.86 -3.03 -0.94
N GLY A 192 11.77 -3.78 -0.86
CA GLY A 192 11.42 -4.64 0.27
C GLY A 192 11.74 -6.13 0.05
N MET A 193 12.44 -6.48 -1.05
CA MET A 193 12.79 -7.85 -1.44
C MET A 193 14.25 -8.18 -1.13
N ARG A 194 14.51 -9.41 -0.64
CA ARG A 194 15.89 -9.92 -0.42
C ARG A 194 16.73 -9.97 -1.69
N LYS A 195 16.10 -10.05 -2.85
CA LYS A 195 16.77 -9.99 -4.15
C LYS A 195 17.52 -8.66 -4.34
N ASN A 196 16.96 -7.54 -3.90
CA ASN A 196 17.49 -6.20 -4.15
C ASN A 196 18.30 -5.65 -2.97
N ILE A 197 17.96 -6.06 -1.75
CA ILE A 197 18.57 -5.53 -0.53
C ILE A 197 18.64 -6.59 0.58
N THR A 198 19.74 -6.65 1.30
CA THR A 198 19.87 -7.50 2.49
C THR A 198 19.14 -6.87 3.69
N GLU A 199 18.81 -7.69 4.70
CA GLU A 199 18.23 -7.19 5.96
C GLU A 199 19.14 -6.16 6.67
N GLY A 200 20.45 -6.36 6.60
CA GLY A 200 21.43 -5.42 7.14
C GLY A 200 21.43 -4.08 6.42
N GLU A 201 21.39 -4.09 5.10
CA GLU A 201 21.28 -2.87 4.30
C GLU A 201 19.93 -2.18 4.49
N TYR A 202 18.82 -2.93 4.57
CA TYR A 202 17.51 -2.33 4.86
C TYR A 202 17.48 -1.67 6.24
N ARG A 203 18.14 -2.27 7.22
CA ARG A 203 18.30 -1.67 8.56
C ARG A 203 19.09 -0.35 8.51
N GLU A 204 20.02 -0.21 7.57
CA GLU A 204 20.83 1.01 7.37
C GLU A 204 20.12 2.06 6.49
N PHE A 205 19.48 1.65 5.39
CA PHE A 205 18.99 2.55 4.34
C PHE A 205 17.46 2.61 4.20
N GLY A 206 16.71 1.68 4.78
CA GLY A 206 15.25 1.66 4.75
C GLY A 206 14.65 2.11 6.08
N ARG A 207 14.84 1.26 7.09
CA ARG A 207 14.16 1.37 8.38
C ARG A 207 14.20 2.76 9.07
N PRO A 208 15.33 3.48 9.17
CA PRO A 208 15.36 4.77 9.87
C PRO A 208 14.43 5.80 9.22
N TYR A 209 14.37 5.79 7.90
CA TYR A 209 13.58 6.74 7.11
C TYR A 209 12.10 6.36 7.07
N ASP A 210 11.78 5.06 7.08
CA ASP A 210 10.40 4.58 7.22
C ASP A 210 9.82 4.99 8.57
N LEU A 211 10.58 4.83 9.65
CA LEU A 211 10.17 5.23 11.00
C LEU A 211 9.99 6.74 11.11
N GLU A 212 10.78 7.53 10.39
CA GLU A 212 10.60 8.98 10.31
C GLU A 212 9.29 9.36 9.62
N VAL A 213 8.92 8.68 8.54
CA VAL A 213 7.61 8.87 7.88
C VAL A 213 6.48 8.51 8.85
N LEU A 214 6.59 7.37 9.54
CA LEU A 214 5.58 6.91 10.51
C LEU A 214 5.44 7.85 11.72
N GLU A 215 6.50 8.56 12.12
CA GLU A 215 6.38 9.60 13.15
C GLU A 215 5.45 10.75 12.73
N GLY A 216 5.36 11.05 11.40
CA GLY A 216 4.42 12.03 10.86
C GLY A 216 2.95 11.65 11.05
N VAL A 217 2.65 10.36 11.16
CA VAL A 217 1.30 9.82 11.35
C VAL A 217 1.13 9.12 12.70
N LYS A 218 1.97 9.47 13.66
CA LYS A 218 1.88 8.95 15.03
C LYS A 218 0.54 9.33 15.65
N GLY A 219 -0.14 8.32 16.18
CA GLY A 219 -1.48 8.49 16.78
C GLY A 219 -2.63 8.37 15.78
N ALA A 220 -2.37 8.10 14.49
CA ALA A 220 -3.41 7.72 13.56
C ALA A 220 -4.05 6.37 13.96
N ASP A 221 -5.34 6.23 13.69
CA ASP A 221 -6.13 5.07 14.11
C ASP A 221 -5.76 3.80 13.36
N PHE A 222 -5.32 3.91 12.07
CA PHE A 222 -5.14 2.75 11.20
C PHE A 222 -3.99 2.91 10.19
N ASN A 223 -2.75 2.82 10.67
CA ASN A 223 -1.58 2.69 9.82
C ASN A 223 -1.33 1.24 9.43
N ILE A 224 -1.00 1.00 8.18
CA ILE A 224 -0.71 -0.32 7.61
C ILE A 224 0.71 -0.30 7.03
N LEU A 225 1.54 -1.29 7.35
CA LEU A 225 2.77 -1.55 6.62
C LEU A 225 2.49 -2.62 5.56
N HIS A 226 2.79 -2.33 4.31
CA HIS A 226 2.74 -3.29 3.21
C HIS A 226 4.14 -3.64 2.71
N VAL A 227 4.47 -4.93 2.76
CA VAL A 227 5.71 -5.44 2.20
C VAL A 227 5.38 -6.21 0.93
N CYS A 228 5.78 -5.63 -0.20
CA CYS A 228 5.38 -6.10 -1.52
C CYS A 228 6.31 -7.18 -2.07
N LYS A 229 5.79 -7.98 -3.02
CA LYS A 229 6.54 -8.94 -3.84
C LYS A 229 6.95 -10.24 -3.14
N ALA A 230 7.78 -11.03 -3.84
CA ALA A 230 8.37 -12.29 -3.37
C ALA A 230 9.62 -12.05 -2.51
N GLU A 231 10.05 -13.05 -1.75
CA GLU A 231 11.25 -12.96 -0.89
C GLU A 231 11.26 -11.71 -0.01
N ASP A 232 10.10 -11.37 0.57
CA ASP A 232 9.90 -10.13 1.30
C ASP A 232 10.69 -10.08 2.63
N LEU A 233 10.89 -8.86 3.13
CA LEU A 233 11.57 -8.59 4.39
C LEU A 233 10.62 -8.49 5.59
N LEU A 234 9.35 -8.91 5.47
CA LEU A 234 8.32 -8.71 6.48
C LEU A 234 8.76 -9.15 7.88
N ASN A 235 9.40 -10.32 8.01
CA ASN A 235 9.85 -10.84 9.31
C ASN A 235 10.82 -9.90 10.06
N SER A 236 11.51 -9.02 9.34
CA SER A 236 12.43 -8.02 9.92
C SER A 236 11.75 -6.69 10.26
N LEU A 237 10.44 -6.55 9.95
CA LEU A 237 9.68 -5.31 10.06
C LEU A 237 8.43 -5.45 10.96
N LEU A 238 8.28 -6.57 11.65
CA LEU A 238 7.09 -6.85 12.49
C LEU A 238 6.91 -5.87 13.66
N ASP A 239 7.97 -5.23 14.09
CA ASP A 239 8.00 -4.27 15.20
C ASP A 239 7.73 -2.81 14.78
N TYR A 240 7.43 -2.54 13.50
CA TYR A 240 7.05 -1.20 13.05
C TYR A 240 5.82 -0.70 13.81
N PRO A 241 5.73 0.60 14.14
CA PRO A 241 4.63 1.19 14.92
C PRO A 241 3.38 1.41 14.03
N VAL A 242 2.83 0.32 13.53
CA VAL A 242 1.61 0.26 12.70
C VAL A 242 0.60 -0.68 13.32
N GLN A 243 -0.68 -0.52 12.99
CA GLN A 243 -1.77 -1.34 13.50
C GLN A 243 -1.96 -2.63 12.69
N ALA A 244 -1.57 -2.63 11.42
CA ALA A 244 -1.76 -3.79 10.56
C ALA A 244 -0.57 -4.05 9.63
N LEU A 245 -0.43 -5.31 9.21
CA LEU A 245 0.58 -5.78 8.27
C LEU A 245 -0.10 -6.36 7.04
N SER A 246 0.35 -5.95 5.87
CA SER A 246 -0.14 -6.42 4.57
C SER A 246 1.00 -6.97 3.73
N TRP A 247 0.83 -8.17 3.17
CA TRP A 247 1.79 -8.80 2.27
C TRP A 247 1.10 -9.88 1.45
N ASP A 248 1.84 -10.60 0.61
CA ASP A 248 1.33 -11.75 -0.13
C ASP A 248 1.71 -13.08 0.57
N PRO A 249 0.88 -13.62 1.49
CA PRO A 249 1.16 -14.90 2.16
C PRO A 249 0.94 -16.11 1.24
N THR A 250 0.44 -15.90 0.02
CA THR A 250 0.25 -16.96 -0.99
C THR A 250 1.51 -17.17 -1.85
N GLU A 251 2.43 -16.21 -1.83
CA GLU A 251 3.74 -16.33 -2.48
C GLU A 251 4.61 -17.32 -1.70
N PRO A 252 5.13 -18.41 -2.34
CA PRO A 252 5.82 -19.49 -1.63
C PRO A 252 7.04 -19.07 -0.80
N THR A 253 7.70 -17.99 -1.19
CA THR A 253 8.92 -17.48 -0.54
C THR A 253 8.65 -16.52 0.61
N ASN A 254 7.39 -16.11 0.78
CA ASN A 254 6.96 -15.19 1.84
C ASN A 254 6.47 -15.95 3.09
N PRO A 255 6.49 -15.33 4.26
CA PRO A 255 5.98 -15.95 5.47
C PRO A 255 4.47 -16.22 5.38
N ARG A 256 4.01 -17.32 5.97
CA ARG A 256 2.60 -17.70 6.00
C ARG A 256 1.82 -16.90 7.05
N LEU A 257 0.49 -16.81 6.88
CA LEU A 257 -0.39 -16.14 7.85
C LEU A 257 -0.21 -16.68 9.28
N THR A 258 -0.14 -18.01 9.44
CA THR A 258 0.07 -18.64 10.74
C THR A 258 1.43 -18.34 11.35
N GLU A 259 2.47 -18.22 10.52
CA GLU A 259 3.82 -17.87 10.98
C GLU A 259 3.87 -16.44 11.51
N VAL A 260 3.33 -15.48 10.77
CA VAL A 260 3.31 -14.07 11.19
C VAL A 260 2.38 -13.89 12.39
N GLY A 261 1.19 -14.49 12.37
CA GLY A 261 0.22 -14.41 13.47
C GLY A 261 0.73 -14.94 14.79
N SER A 262 1.71 -15.88 14.78
CA SER A 262 2.35 -16.36 16.02
C SER A 262 3.39 -15.37 16.61
N LYS A 263 3.77 -14.32 15.85
CA LYS A 263 4.85 -13.39 16.21
C LYS A 263 4.36 -11.96 16.52
N THR A 264 3.09 -11.65 16.26
CA THR A 264 2.55 -10.31 16.45
C THR A 264 1.05 -10.33 16.74
N ASP A 265 0.57 -9.33 17.48
CA ASP A 265 -0.86 -9.09 17.71
C ASP A 265 -1.47 -8.10 16.70
N LYS A 266 -0.69 -7.63 15.71
CA LYS A 266 -1.18 -6.73 14.68
C LYS A 266 -2.21 -7.42 13.78
N VAL A 267 -3.12 -6.64 13.21
CA VAL A 267 -4.08 -7.15 12.22
C VAL A 267 -3.32 -7.58 10.96
N LEU A 268 -3.60 -8.78 10.48
CA LEU A 268 -3.01 -9.34 9.27
C LEU A 268 -3.94 -9.08 8.08
N ILE A 269 -3.39 -8.64 6.94
CA ILE A 269 -4.14 -8.29 5.73
C ILE A 269 -3.54 -9.03 4.53
N GLY A 270 -4.32 -9.90 3.89
CA GLY A 270 -3.87 -10.69 2.75
C GLY A 270 -4.73 -11.94 2.53
N GLY A 271 -4.16 -12.99 1.94
CA GLY A 271 -4.77 -14.32 1.84
C GLY A 271 -5.28 -14.71 0.47
N LEU A 272 -5.45 -13.77 -0.48
CA LEU A 272 -5.86 -14.06 -1.85
C LEU A 272 -4.71 -13.81 -2.84
N ASN A 273 -4.45 -14.77 -3.71
CA ASN A 273 -3.46 -14.64 -4.76
C ASN A 273 -3.97 -13.77 -5.92
N PHE A 274 -3.45 -12.55 -6.00
CA PHE A 274 -3.88 -11.58 -7.01
C PHE A 274 -3.37 -11.86 -8.43
N ARG A 275 -2.30 -12.67 -8.59
CA ARG A 275 -1.68 -12.98 -9.89
C ARG A 275 -2.28 -14.21 -10.57
N LYS A 276 -2.77 -15.18 -9.78
CA LYS A 276 -3.23 -16.47 -10.29
C LYS A 276 -4.71 -16.66 -9.99
N THR A 277 -5.10 -16.74 -8.73
CA THR A 277 -6.45 -17.13 -8.31
C THR A 277 -7.47 -16.06 -8.68
N LEU A 278 -7.17 -14.77 -8.36
CA LEU A 278 -8.09 -13.67 -8.69
C LEU A 278 -8.15 -13.36 -10.20
N LEU A 279 -7.12 -13.68 -10.99
CA LEU A 279 -7.14 -13.57 -12.44
C LEU A 279 -7.62 -14.87 -13.13
N GLY A 280 -7.72 -15.95 -12.38
CA GLY A 280 -8.08 -17.25 -12.91
C GLY A 280 -9.54 -17.36 -13.34
N PRO A 281 -9.92 -18.45 -14.03
CA PRO A 281 -11.28 -18.64 -14.55
C PRO A 281 -12.24 -19.25 -13.53
N SER A 282 -11.84 -19.49 -12.27
CA SER A 282 -12.66 -20.22 -11.29
C SER A 282 -12.95 -19.40 -10.05
N PRO A 283 -14.18 -18.86 -9.91
CA PRO A 283 -14.65 -18.24 -8.66
C PRO A 283 -14.61 -19.19 -7.46
N GLU A 284 -14.79 -20.50 -7.65
CA GLU A 284 -14.70 -21.51 -6.59
C GLU A 284 -13.25 -21.65 -6.06
N ALA A 285 -12.26 -21.42 -6.91
CA ALA A 285 -10.86 -21.39 -6.46
C ALA A 285 -10.60 -20.20 -5.53
N VAL A 286 -11.19 -19.04 -5.84
CA VAL A 286 -11.14 -17.86 -4.97
C VAL A 286 -11.81 -18.14 -3.63
N GLN A 287 -12.97 -18.79 -3.62
CA GLN A 287 -13.66 -19.16 -2.38
C GLN A 287 -12.83 -20.12 -1.53
N ARG A 288 -12.24 -21.16 -2.13
CA ARG A 288 -11.37 -22.11 -1.40
C ARG A 288 -10.15 -21.41 -0.79
N GLU A 289 -9.54 -20.48 -1.51
CA GLU A 289 -8.38 -19.72 -1.00
C GLU A 289 -8.78 -18.79 0.15
N ALA A 290 -9.93 -18.12 0.04
CA ALA A 290 -10.50 -17.30 1.10
C ALA A 290 -10.80 -18.14 2.37
N ASP A 291 -11.47 -19.30 2.20
CA ASP A 291 -11.77 -20.21 3.30
C ASP A 291 -10.49 -20.74 3.99
N ALA A 292 -9.46 -21.04 3.22
CA ALA A 292 -8.16 -21.46 3.74
C ALA A 292 -7.48 -20.34 4.57
N ALA A 293 -7.52 -19.10 4.09
CA ALA A 293 -6.96 -17.96 4.81
C ALA A 293 -7.72 -17.67 6.12
N LEU A 294 -9.06 -17.75 6.09
CA LEU A 294 -9.90 -17.62 7.29
C LEU A 294 -9.65 -18.73 8.29
N SER A 295 -9.55 -19.98 7.83
CA SER A 295 -9.21 -21.13 8.70
C SER A 295 -7.86 -21.00 9.34
N ALA A 296 -6.86 -20.50 8.59
CA ALA A 296 -5.49 -20.32 9.08
C ALA A 296 -5.37 -19.26 10.19
N THR A 297 -6.27 -18.27 10.21
CA THR A 297 -6.28 -17.16 11.19
C THR A 297 -7.37 -17.30 12.26
N GLY A 298 -8.33 -18.21 12.06
CA GLY A 298 -9.53 -18.31 12.87
C GLY A 298 -10.40 -17.04 12.81
N GLY A 299 -10.23 -16.20 11.77
CA GLY A 299 -10.90 -14.92 11.61
C GLY A 299 -10.53 -13.87 12.65
N LYS A 300 -9.55 -14.14 13.51
CA LYS A 300 -9.12 -13.24 14.58
C LYS A 300 -7.99 -12.33 14.09
N GLY A 301 -8.14 -11.00 14.31
CA GLY A 301 -7.11 -10.05 13.90
C GLY A 301 -6.77 -10.14 12.41
N PHE A 302 -7.77 -10.42 11.55
CA PHE A 302 -7.53 -10.70 10.13
C PHE A 302 -8.54 -9.99 9.23
N ILE A 303 -8.04 -9.38 8.17
CA ILE A 303 -8.83 -8.83 7.06
C ILE A 303 -8.45 -9.59 5.80
N LEU A 304 -9.42 -10.27 5.18
CA LEU A 304 -9.21 -10.91 3.90
C LEU A 304 -8.93 -9.85 2.82
N ALA A 305 -7.82 -10.02 2.13
CA ALA A 305 -7.44 -9.13 1.04
C ALA A 305 -6.58 -9.88 0.01
N ALA A 306 -6.34 -9.26 -1.12
CA ALA A 306 -5.31 -9.71 -2.04
C ALA A 306 -3.90 -9.44 -1.47
N GLY A 307 -2.92 -10.24 -1.87
CA GLY A 307 -1.52 -10.07 -1.46
C GLY A 307 -0.89 -8.75 -1.93
N CYS A 308 -1.51 -8.06 -2.87
CA CYS A 308 -1.17 -6.71 -3.32
C CYS A 308 -2.38 -6.10 -4.07
N THR A 309 -2.18 -4.94 -4.72
CA THR A 309 -3.16 -4.32 -5.62
C THR A 309 -3.61 -5.31 -6.69
N ILE A 310 -4.91 -5.58 -6.80
CA ILE A 310 -5.46 -6.46 -7.83
C ILE A 310 -5.35 -5.79 -9.22
N TYR A 311 -5.22 -6.62 -10.24
CA TYR A 311 -5.15 -6.12 -11.60
C TYR A 311 -6.50 -5.58 -12.08
N PRO A 312 -6.52 -4.54 -12.94
CA PRO A 312 -7.75 -4.05 -13.54
C PRO A 312 -8.54 -5.12 -14.31
N GLU A 313 -7.85 -6.14 -14.83
CA GLU A 313 -8.40 -7.27 -15.55
C GLU A 313 -9.08 -8.31 -14.66
N THR A 314 -8.99 -8.17 -13.34
CA THR A 314 -9.60 -9.13 -12.39
C THR A 314 -11.11 -9.23 -12.64
N PRO A 315 -11.65 -10.42 -12.97
CA PRO A 315 -13.08 -10.58 -13.23
C PRO A 315 -13.92 -10.21 -12.01
N ASP A 316 -15.01 -9.47 -12.24
CA ASP A 316 -15.97 -9.12 -11.18
C ASP A 316 -16.55 -10.34 -10.46
N GLU A 317 -16.69 -11.47 -11.16
CA GLU A 317 -17.16 -12.72 -10.58
C GLU A 317 -16.20 -13.28 -9.52
N ASN A 318 -14.89 -13.12 -9.73
CA ASN A 318 -13.88 -13.51 -8.76
C ASN A 318 -13.88 -12.56 -7.55
N ILE A 319 -14.11 -11.26 -7.78
CA ILE A 319 -14.27 -10.29 -6.70
C ILE A 319 -15.52 -10.61 -5.87
N ARG A 320 -16.65 -10.96 -6.52
CA ARG A 320 -17.88 -11.44 -5.83
C ARG A 320 -17.63 -12.73 -5.05
N ALA A 321 -16.86 -13.65 -5.61
CA ALA A 321 -16.51 -14.90 -4.92
C ALA A 321 -15.68 -14.64 -3.65
N ALA A 322 -14.76 -13.68 -3.68
CA ALA A 322 -14.03 -13.25 -2.49
C ALA A 322 -14.96 -12.56 -1.47
N GLU A 323 -15.84 -11.66 -1.93
CA GLU A 323 -16.81 -10.95 -1.09
C GLU A 323 -17.85 -11.88 -0.44
N ALA A 324 -18.15 -13.01 -1.07
CA ALA A 324 -19.13 -14.00 -0.60
C ALA A 324 -18.81 -14.58 0.80
N VAL A 325 -17.58 -14.41 1.31
CA VAL A 325 -17.21 -14.78 2.69
C VAL A 325 -18.07 -14.05 3.75
N ARG A 326 -18.61 -12.87 3.41
CA ARG A 326 -19.50 -12.09 4.29
C ARG A 326 -20.88 -12.74 4.47
N HIS A 327 -21.24 -13.66 3.60
CA HIS A 327 -22.56 -14.32 3.59
C HIS A 327 -22.49 -15.75 4.10
N LYS A 328 -21.29 -16.24 4.43
CA LYS A 328 -21.12 -17.56 5.04
C LYS A 328 -21.23 -17.39 6.55
N SER A 329 -22.36 -17.88 7.15
CA SER A 329 -22.38 -18.13 8.60
C SER A 329 -21.30 -19.15 8.92
N GLN A 330 -20.49 -18.92 9.94
CA GLN A 330 -19.62 -19.97 10.48
C GLN A 330 -20.55 -21.08 11.02
N LEU A 331 -20.52 -22.24 10.35
CA LEU A 331 -21.20 -23.46 10.80
C LEU A 331 -20.48 -24.03 12.01
#